data_cc12640137013a18c9a9f6b06b21d79c
#
_entry.id   cc12640137013a18c9a9f6b06b21d79c
#
_cell.length_a   1.000
_cell.length_b   1.000
_cell.length_c   1.000
_cell.angle_alpha   90.00
_cell.angle_beta   90.00
_cell.angle_gamma   90.00
#
_symmetry.space_group_name_H-M   'P 1'
#
loop_
_entity.id
_entity.type
_entity.pdbx_description
1 polymer ?
#
loop_
_entity_poly.entity_id
_entity_poly.type
_entity_poly.pdbx_seq_one_letter_code
_entity_poly.pdbx_strand_id
1 'polypeptide(L)'
;MILISHRGNILGRKKQLENNPDYIENALKLGYDVEIDVWSVDKQFYLGHDEPQYKIERSFLQNKKLWCHAKNIEAFYRMIDDKIHCFFHDKDRVALTSKGYFWSAFEDEMTSKSICVMPPSSRDLPKDIAGVCSDNIGYYK
;
A
#
# COMPACT_ATOMS: atom_id res chain seq x y z
N MET A 1 -8.82 -5.29 12.84
CA MET A 1 -7.47 -5.19 12.24
C MET A 1 -7.61 -4.96 10.74
N ILE A 2 -6.90 -3.99 10.18
CA ILE A 2 -6.90 -3.70 8.74
C ILE A 2 -6.03 -4.74 8.04
N LEU A 3 -6.55 -5.37 6.98
CA LEU A 3 -5.80 -6.35 6.17
C LEU A 3 -5.48 -5.74 4.82
N ILE A 4 -4.21 -5.51 4.55
CA ILE A 4 -3.73 -4.81 3.36
C ILE A 4 -2.99 -5.78 2.45
N SER A 5 -3.50 -5.95 1.25
CA SER A 5 -2.81 -6.69 0.17
C SER A 5 -1.67 -5.83 -0.37
N HIS A 6 -0.46 -6.36 -0.39
CA HIS A 6 0.69 -5.70 -0.98
C HIS A 6 0.63 -5.83 -2.51
N ARG A 7 0.40 -4.72 -3.21
CA ARG A 7 0.32 -4.62 -4.69
C ARG A 7 -0.69 -5.54 -5.36
N GLY A 8 -1.74 -5.96 -4.62
CA GLY A 8 -2.75 -6.91 -5.10
C GLY A 8 -2.50 -8.37 -4.74
N ASN A 9 -1.36 -8.72 -4.15
CA ASN A 9 -1.03 -10.09 -3.74
C ASN A 9 -1.90 -10.57 -2.57
N ILE A 10 -2.38 -11.81 -2.61
CA ILE A 10 -3.24 -12.40 -1.57
C ILE A 10 -2.65 -13.68 -1.00
N LEU A 11 -2.31 -14.64 -1.85
CA LEU A 11 -1.78 -15.95 -1.49
C LEU A 11 -0.38 -16.15 -2.10
N GLY A 12 0.50 -15.20 -1.85
CA GLY A 12 1.86 -15.20 -2.34
C GLY A 12 2.12 -14.16 -3.42
N ARG A 13 3.39 -13.85 -3.58
CA ARG A 13 3.87 -12.86 -4.52
C ARG A 13 3.73 -13.33 -5.96
N LYS A 14 3.08 -12.50 -6.79
CA LYS A 14 2.99 -12.69 -8.25
C LYS A 14 3.52 -11.44 -8.95
N LYS A 15 4.84 -11.34 -9.03
CA LYS A 15 5.56 -10.14 -9.49
C LYS A 15 5.01 -9.56 -10.81
N GLN A 16 4.65 -10.41 -11.77
CA GLN A 16 4.13 -9.97 -13.07
C GLN A 16 2.71 -9.38 -13.02
N LEU A 17 1.99 -9.56 -11.92
CA LEU A 17 0.63 -9.02 -11.71
C LEU A 17 0.60 -7.83 -10.76
N GLU A 18 1.68 -7.61 -10.01
CA GLU A 18 1.76 -6.51 -9.02
C GLU A 18 1.43 -5.17 -9.68
N ASN A 19 0.65 -4.36 -8.99
CA ASN A 19 0.20 -3.03 -9.44
C ASN A 19 -0.69 -3.03 -10.71
N ASN A 20 -1.06 -4.17 -11.26
CA ASN A 20 -2.04 -4.21 -12.34
C ASN A 20 -3.41 -3.78 -11.80
N PRO A 21 -4.12 -2.83 -12.43
CA PRO A 21 -5.41 -2.33 -11.94
C PRO A 21 -6.47 -3.42 -11.71
N ASP A 22 -6.58 -4.39 -12.62
CA ASP A 22 -7.54 -5.50 -12.46
C ASP A 22 -7.18 -6.41 -11.28
N TYR A 23 -5.90 -6.62 -11.04
CA TYR A 23 -5.39 -7.40 -9.91
C TYR A 23 -5.67 -6.73 -8.57
N ILE A 24 -5.51 -5.40 -8.52
CA ILE A 24 -5.85 -4.56 -7.37
C ILE A 24 -7.36 -4.61 -7.11
N GLU A 25 -8.18 -4.41 -8.15
CA GLU A 25 -9.64 -4.47 -8.02
C GLU A 25 -10.14 -5.82 -7.51
N ASN A 26 -9.50 -6.91 -7.91
CA ASN A 26 -9.83 -8.25 -7.39
C ASN A 26 -9.58 -8.32 -5.86
N ALA A 27 -8.45 -7.82 -5.37
CA ALA A 27 -8.18 -7.79 -3.94
C ALA A 27 -9.19 -6.93 -3.16
N LEU A 28 -9.56 -5.76 -3.72
CA LEU A 28 -10.59 -4.88 -3.15
C LEU A 28 -11.95 -5.57 -3.08
N LYS A 29 -12.37 -6.29 -4.13
CA LYS A 29 -13.63 -7.06 -4.17
C LYS A 29 -13.66 -8.17 -3.13
N LEU A 30 -12.52 -8.76 -2.81
CA LEU A 30 -12.39 -9.77 -1.75
C LEU A 30 -12.36 -9.17 -0.33
N GLY A 31 -12.47 -7.84 -0.22
CA GLY A 31 -12.63 -7.12 1.05
C GLY A 31 -11.34 -6.59 1.66
N TYR A 32 -10.19 -6.79 1.02
CA TYR A 32 -8.91 -6.24 1.49
C TYR A 32 -8.78 -4.75 1.16
N ASP A 33 -8.02 -4.04 1.96
CA ASP A 33 -7.37 -2.81 1.52
C ASP A 33 -6.19 -3.19 0.63
N VAL A 34 -5.67 -2.27 -0.18
CA VAL A 34 -4.55 -2.56 -1.09
C VAL A 34 -3.51 -1.44 -1.04
N GLU A 35 -2.26 -1.81 -0.82
CA GLU A 35 -1.13 -0.92 -1.04
C GLU A 35 -0.74 -0.96 -2.52
N ILE A 36 -0.45 0.21 -3.10
CA ILE A 36 -0.12 0.38 -4.50
C ILE A 36 1.01 1.40 -4.67
N ASP A 37 1.85 1.20 -5.69
CA ASP A 37 2.94 2.11 -6.05
C ASP A 37 2.46 3.10 -7.11
N VAL A 38 2.54 4.41 -6.82
CA VAL A 38 1.98 5.47 -7.65
C VAL A 38 3.05 6.43 -8.15
N TRP A 39 3.09 6.62 -9.47
CA TRP A 39 3.88 7.64 -10.15
C TRP A 39 2.99 8.75 -10.70
N SER A 40 3.52 9.94 -10.80
CA SER A 40 2.95 11.01 -11.63
C SER A 40 4.03 11.55 -12.56
N VAL A 41 3.79 11.47 -13.85
CA VAL A 41 4.71 11.93 -14.89
C VAL A 41 3.91 12.80 -15.85
N ASP A 42 4.35 14.05 -16.04
CA ASP A 42 3.67 15.03 -16.89
C ASP A 42 2.16 15.14 -16.57
N LYS A 43 1.84 15.19 -15.28
CA LYS A 43 0.46 15.28 -14.73
C LYS A 43 -0.42 14.06 -15.04
N GLN A 44 0.16 12.94 -15.44
CA GLN A 44 -0.53 11.67 -15.64
C GLN A 44 -0.12 10.68 -14.55
N PHE A 45 -1.09 10.02 -13.92
CA PHE A 45 -0.85 8.97 -12.94
C PHE A 45 -0.59 7.61 -13.58
N TYR A 46 0.35 6.86 -12.98
CA TYR A 46 0.67 5.48 -13.34
C TYR A 46 0.89 4.64 -12.10
N LEU A 47 0.63 3.35 -12.21
CA LEU A 47 1.02 2.36 -11.22
C LEU A 47 2.25 1.57 -11.68
N GLY A 48 3.09 1.14 -10.74
CA GLY A 48 4.27 0.34 -11.00
C GLY A 48 5.33 0.51 -9.91
N HIS A 49 6.04 -0.57 -9.56
CA HIS A 49 7.07 -0.50 -8.50
C HIS A 49 8.36 0.14 -9.00
N ASP A 50 8.96 -0.41 -10.06
CA ASP A 50 10.27 0.01 -10.56
C ASP A 50 10.18 1.17 -11.56
N GLU A 51 9.05 1.27 -12.26
CA GLU A 51 8.80 2.26 -13.31
C GLU A 51 7.29 2.53 -13.47
N PRO A 52 6.89 3.66 -14.09
CA PRO A 52 5.51 3.87 -14.51
C PRO A 52 5.09 2.80 -15.53
N GLN A 53 4.13 1.96 -15.16
CA GLN A 53 3.76 0.79 -15.96
C GLN A 53 2.32 0.83 -16.43
N TYR A 54 1.37 1.10 -15.54
CA TYR A 54 -0.06 1.09 -15.86
C TYR A 54 -0.65 2.49 -15.72
N LYS A 55 -1.08 3.07 -16.83
CA LYS A 55 -1.79 4.36 -16.80
C LYS A 55 -3.12 4.21 -16.09
N ILE A 56 -3.41 5.12 -15.16
CA ILE A 56 -4.68 5.17 -14.43
C ILE A 56 -5.26 6.57 -14.43
N GLU A 57 -6.58 6.65 -14.26
CA GLU A 57 -7.26 7.92 -14.01
C GLU A 57 -7.17 8.31 -12.53
N ARG A 58 -7.22 9.62 -12.27
CA ARG A 58 -7.23 10.15 -10.90
C ARG A 58 -8.34 9.54 -10.04
N SER A 59 -9.51 9.26 -10.61
CA SER A 59 -10.64 8.65 -9.92
C SER A 59 -10.33 7.28 -9.33
N PHE A 60 -9.42 6.52 -9.93
CA PHE A 60 -8.96 5.23 -9.39
C PHE A 60 -8.36 5.40 -7.99
N LEU A 61 -7.56 6.44 -7.77
CA LEU A 61 -6.88 6.72 -6.50
C LEU A 61 -7.81 7.22 -5.38
N GLN A 62 -9.05 7.57 -5.69
CA GLN A 62 -10.02 8.06 -4.72
C GLN A 62 -10.68 6.96 -3.88
N ASN A 63 -10.43 5.69 -4.18
CA ASN A 63 -10.90 4.57 -3.38
C ASN A 63 -10.23 4.62 -1.99
N LYS A 64 -11.07 4.70 -0.94
CA LYS A 64 -10.62 4.87 0.45
C LYS A 64 -9.85 3.67 1.00
N LYS A 65 -9.89 2.53 0.34
CA LYS A 65 -9.16 1.32 0.70
C LYS A 65 -7.78 1.23 0.06
N LEU A 66 -7.37 2.23 -0.71
CA LEU A 66 -6.02 2.29 -1.28
C LEU A 66 -5.05 2.99 -0.34
N TRP A 67 -3.88 2.41 -0.21
CA TRP A 67 -2.72 2.90 0.52
C TRP A 67 -1.65 3.23 -0.50
N CYS A 68 -1.56 4.49 -0.91
CA CYS A 68 -0.77 4.88 -2.07
C CYS A 68 0.67 5.23 -1.67
N HIS A 69 1.61 4.37 -2.02
CA HIS A 69 3.04 4.65 -1.92
C HIS A 69 3.46 5.51 -3.10
N ALA A 70 3.77 6.78 -2.85
CA ALA A 70 4.28 7.68 -3.88
C ALA A 70 5.70 7.28 -4.28
N LYS A 71 5.94 7.11 -5.58
CA LYS A 71 7.24 6.72 -6.13
C LYS A 71 8.07 7.91 -6.61
N ASN A 72 7.45 9.07 -6.77
CA ASN A 72 8.15 10.32 -7.04
C ASN A 72 7.47 11.51 -6.37
N ILE A 73 8.16 12.64 -6.30
CA ILE A 73 7.69 13.84 -5.61
C ILE A 73 6.42 14.40 -6.26
N GLU A 74 6.31 14.40 -7.58
CA GLU A 74 5.09 14.86 -8.26
C GLU A 74 3.87 14.07 -7.83
N ALA A 75 3.96 12.74 -7.74
CA ALA A 75 2.87 11.88 -7.28
C ALA A 75 2.47 12.21 -5.83
N PHE A 76 3.45 12.33 -4.94
CA PHE A 76 3.21 12.64 -3.53
C PHE A 76 2.51 13.99 -3.36
N TYR A 77 3.03 15.02 -3.99
CA TYR A 77 2.47 16.37 -3.94
C TYR A 77 1.03 16.42 -4.44
N ARG A 78 0.76 15.82 -5.60
CA ARG A 78 -0.58 15.79 -6.19
C ARG A 78 -1.59 14.99 -5.35
N MET A 79 -1.15 13.83 -4.79
CA MET A 79 -2.02 13.04 -3.94
C MET A 79 -2.36 13.76 -2.63
N ILE A 80 -1.42 14.48 -2.03
CA ILE A 80 -1.68 15.32 -0.84
C ILE A 80 -2.71 16.39 -1.15
N ASP A 81 -2.56 17.12 -2.27
CA ASP A 81 -3.52 18.15 -2.69
C ASP A 81 -4.92 17.58 -2.90
N ASP A 82 -5.01 16.40 -3.48
CA ASP A 82 -6.27 15.71 -3.75
C ASP A 82 -6.84 14.97 -2.53
N LYS A 83 -6.19 15.07 -1.36
CA LYS A 83 -6.56 14.37 -0.10
C LYS A 83 -6.64 12.84 -0.25
N ILE A 84 -5.85 12.29 -1.14
CA ILE A 84 -5.68 10.84 -1.32
C ILE A 84 -4.79 10.30 -0.20
N HIS A 85 -5.14 9.14 0.36
CA HIS A 85 -4.34 8.48 1.37
C HIS A 85 -3.01 8.00 0.79
N CYS A 86 -1.92 8.61 1.19
CA CYS A 86 -0.61 8.34 0.63
C CYS A 86 0.51 8.45 1.67
N PHE A 87 1.66 7.94 1.29
CA PHE A 87 2.92 8.07 2.02
C PHE A 87 4.10 8.05 1.04
N PHE A 88 5.24 8.54 1.50
CA PHE A 88 6.49 8.55 0.76
C PHE A 88 7.63 8.07 1.66
N HIS A 89 8.40 7.11 1.20
CA HIS A 89 9.65 6.71 1.83
C HIS A 89 10.58 6.07 0.80
N ASP A 90 11.86 6.04 1.07
CA ASP A 90 12.88 5.35 0.27
C ASP A 90 13.54 4.24 1.09
N LYS A 91 14.36 4.60 2.07
CA LYS A 91 15.12 3.65 2.91
C LYS A 91 14.68 3.66 4.38
N ASP A 92 13.73 4.51 4.71
CA ASP A 92 13.24 4.62 6.08
C ASP A 92 12.48 3.35 6.48
N ARG A 93 12.73 2.88 7.70
CA ARG A 93 12.06 1.71 8.27
C ARG A 93 10.62 2.00 8.68
N VAL A 94 10.33 3.27 8.98
CA VAL A 94 9.02 3.75 9.37
C VAL A 94 8.66 4.97 8.56
N ALA A 95 7.48 4.99 7.96
CA ALA A 95 6.92 6.16 7.27
C ALA A 95 5.57 6.55 7.87
N LEU A 96 5.29 7.85 7.90
CA LEU A 96 3.99 8.37 8.32
C LEU A 96 3.08 8.49 7.08
N THR A 97 1.89 7.89 7.15
CA THR A 97 0.89 8.08 6.09
C THR A 97 0.11 9.37 6.30
N SER A 98 -0.48 9.90 5.25
CA SER A 98 -1.28 11.14 5.29
C SER A 98 -2.53 11.05 6.17
N LYS A 99 -2.93 9.86 6.58
CA LYS A 99 -4.03 9.63 7.54
C LYS A 99 -3.55 9.28 8.96
N GLY A 100 -2.25 9.45 9.24
CA GLY A 100 -1.70 9.29 10.59
C GLY A 100 -1.43 7.86 11.01
N TYR A 101 -1.26 6.92 10.09
CA TYR A 101 -0.77 5.58 10.36
C TYR A 101 0.75 5.52 10.22
N PHE A 102 1.39 4.64 10.98
CA PHE A 102 2.81 4.33 10.85
C PHE A 102 2.98 3.10 9.98
N TRP A 103 3.61 3.26 8.84
CA TRP A 103 4.01 2.18 7.93
C TRP A 103 5.35 1.63 8.38
N SER A 104 5.35 0.54 9.15
CA SER A 104 6.50 0.11 9.95
C SER A 104 7.03 -1.24 9.50
N ALA A 105 8.36 -1.35 9.37
CA ALA A 105 9.01 -2.64 9.17
C ALA A 105 8.74 -3.56 10.38
N PHE A 106 8.65 -4.86 10.15
CA PHE A 106 8.26 -5.86 11.16
C PHE A 106 9.09 -5.81 12.46
N GLU A 107 10.37 -5.51 12.36
CA GLU A 107 11.30 -5.51 13.51
C GLU A 107 11.27 -4.23 14.35
N ASP A 108 10.52 -3.21 13.94
CA ASP A 108 10.50 -1.92 14.62
C ASP A 108 9.45 -1.89 15.74
N GLU A 109 9.62 -0.94 16.65
CA GLU A 109 8.62 -0.66 17.68
C GLU A 109 7.30 -0.26 17.03
N MET A 110 6.21 -0.86 17.51
CA MET A 110 4.88 -0.65 16.94
C MET A 110 3.88 -0.14 18.00
N THR A 111 2.90 0.60 17.52
CA THR A 111 1.81 1.17 18.30
C THR A 111 0.45 0.74 17.75
N SER A 112 -0.62 1.12 18.42
CA SER A 112 -2.00 0.90 17.94
C SER A 112 -2.33 1.59 16.61
N LYS A 113 -1.44 2.43 16.10
CA LYS A 113 -1.55 3.08 14.78
C LYS A 113 -0.58 2.50 13.75
N SER A 114 0.19 1.48 14.09
CA SER A 114 1.14 0.86 13.17
C SER A 114 0.49 -0.14 12.23
N ILE A 115 0.91 -0.10 10.98
CA ILE A 115 0.73 -1.18 10.01
C ILE A 115 2.04 -1.98 9.99
N CYS A 116 1.98 -3.24 10.37
CA CYS A 116 3.11 -4.15 10.32
C CYS A 116 3.34 -4.59 8.87
N VAL A 117 4.49 -4.24 8.30
CA VAL A 117 4.79 -4.49 6.89
C VAL A 117 5.64 -5.74 6.73
N MET A 118 5.15 -6.68 5.92
CA MET A 118 5.82 -7.93 5.54
C MET A 118 6.32 -8.78 6.72
N PRO A 119 5.47 -9.04 7.74
CA PRO A 119 5.88 -9.94 8.81
C PRO A 119 6.14 -11.35 8.28
N PRO A 120 7.10 -12.09 8.86
CA PRO A 120 7.50 -13.42 8.37
C PRO A 120 6.38 -14.47 8.51
N SER A 121 5.48 -14.30 9.48
CA SER A 121 4.30 -15.16 9.64
C SER A 121 3.19 -14.45 10.41
N SER A 122 1.96 -15.00 10.32
CA SER A 122 0.83 -14.47 11.09
C SER A 122 0.95 -14.71 12.60
N ARG A 123 1.81 -15.63 13.04
CA ARG A 123 2.01 -15.95 14.46
C ARG A 123 2.87 -14.92 15.18
N ASP A 124 3.67 -14.16 14.42
CA ASP A 124 4.64 -13.21 14.97
C ASP A 124 4.11 -11.77 14.96
N LEU A 125 2.81 -11.59 14.69
CA LEU A 125 2.23 -10.25 14.71
C LEU A 125 2.30 -9.62 16.09
N PRO A 126 2.78 -8.38 16.21
CA PRO A 126 2.67 -7.62 17.44
C PRO A 126 1.20 -7.47 17.87
N LYS A 127 0.98 -7.44 19.18
CA LYS A 127 -0.37 -7.17 19.73
C LYS A 127 -0.70 -5.68 19.57
N ASP A 128 -1.99 -5.40 19.47
CA ASP A 128 -2.52 -4.03 19.50
C ASP A 128 -2.00 -3.12 18.36
N ILE A 129 -1.81 -3.67 17.16
CA ILE A 129 -1.50 -2.89 15.96
C ILE A 129 -2.76 -2.58 15.15
N ALA A 130 -2.72 -1.54 14.30
CA ALA A 130 -3.84 -1.15 13.44
C ALA A 130 -4.10 -2.19 12.34
N GLY A 131 -3.03 -2.74 11.75
CA GLY A 131 -3.19 -3.67 10.64
C GLY A 131 -1.87 -4.31 10.19
N VAL A 132 -1.98 -5.07 9.11
CA VAL A 132 -0.86 -5.78 8.49
C VAL A 132 -0.90 -5.60 6.98
N CYS A 133 0.26 -5.46 6.35
CA CYS A 133 0.44 -5.49 4.90
C CYS A 133 1.33 -6.66 4.51
N SER A 134 0.87 -7.52 3.61
CA SER A 134 1.58 -8.73 3.23
C SER A 134 1.23 -9.21 1.82
N ASP A 135 2.19 -9.88 1.16
CA ASP A 135 1.96 -10.65 -0.06
C ASP A 135 1.08 -11.89 0.19
N ASN A 136 0.99 -12.32 1.46
CA ASN A 136 0.24 -13.49 1.90
C ASN A 136 -0.97 -13.10 2.76
N ILE A 137 -1.59 -11.97 2.48
CA ILE A 137 -2.65 -11.39 3.33
C ILE A 137 -3.84 -12.34 3.54
N GLY A 138 -4.06 -13.26 2.63
CA GLY A 138 -5.11 -14.26 2.74
C GLY A 138 -4.99 -15.17 3.96
N TYR A 139 -3.79 -15.34 4.51
CA TYR A 139 -3.55 -16.16 5.71
C TYR A 139 -3.81 -15.43 7.04
N TYR A 140 -4.18 -14.15 6.97
CA TYR A 140 -4.45 -13.31 8.16
C TYR A 140 -5.95 -13.12 8.45
N LYS A 141 -6.81 -13.70 7.62
CA LYS A 141 -8.28 -13.72 7.82
C LYS A 141 -8.71 -14.57 8.98
#